data_9c7dc36a49715db8240cf7f8249dcbb3
#
_entry.id   9c7dc36a49715db8240cf7f8249dcbb3
#
_cell.length_a   1.000
_cell.length_b   1.000
_cell.length_c   1.000
_cell.angle_alpha   90.00
_cell.angle_beta   90.00
_cell.angle_gamma   90.00
#
_symmetry.space_group_name_H-M   'P 1'
#
loop_
_entity.id
_entity.type
_entity.pdbx_description
1 polymer ?
#
loop_
_entity_poly.entity_id
_entity_poly.type
_entity_poly.pdbx_seq_one_letter_code
_entity_poly.pdbx_strand_id
1 'polypeptide(L)'
;LGLIIGLILIYFPDSSQFVTSISIPFVSNGTMDIGWFYVPLVILVITGTSNAVNLTDGLDGLATGLVAIATLVFGAIAYASGRLDYSDYLNIIYLPGTGELFIFCLALIGACIGFLWFNANPAKIFLGDTGSLAIGAALGTL
;
A
#
# COMPACT_ATOMS: atom_id res chain seq x y z
N LEU A 1 -1.17 -15.74 0.69
CA LEU A 1 -1.42 -14.52 1.44
C LEU A 1 -2.51 -13.69 0.77
N GLY A 2 -2.36 -13.26 -0.49
CA GLY A 2 -3.33 -12.43 -1.20
C GLY A 2 -4.76 -12.97 -1.21
N LEU A 3 -4.94 -14.29 -1.37
CA LEU A 3 -6.26 -14.92 -1.31
C LEU A 3 -6.89 -14.79 0.09
N ILE A 4 -6.09 -14.98 1.15
CA ILE A 4 -6.57 -14.84 2.53
C ILE A 4 -6.97 -13.39 2.80
N ILE A 5 -6.15 -12.43 2.42
CA ILE A 5 -6.44 -11.00 2.58
C ILE A 5 -7.68 -10.62 1.77
N GLY A 6 -7.79 -11.02 0.50
CA GLY A 6 -8.94 -10.72 -0.32
C GLY A 6 -10.25 -11.29 0.25
N LEU A 7 -10.22 -12.48 0.84
CA LEU A 7 -11.38 -13.07 1.51
C LEU A 7 -11.71 -12.33 2.81
N ILE A 8 -10.70 -11.96 3.61
CA ILE A 8 -10.92 -11.19 4.84
C ILE A 8 -11.59 -9.86 4.52
N LEU A 9 -11.12 -9.14 3.51
CA LEU A 9 -11.69 -7.85 3.10
C LEU A 9 -13.14 -7.95 2.65
N ILE A 10 -13.56 -9.07 2.04
CA ILE A 10 -14.96 -9.28 1.65
C ILE A 10 -15.85 -9.71 2.82
N TYR A 11 -15.36 -10.63 3.67
CA TYR A 11 -16.19 -11.21 4.74
C TYR A 11 -16.20 -10.38 6.04
N PHE A 12 -15.18 -9.56 6.26
CA PHE A 12 -15.03 -8.70 7.44
C PHE A 12 -14.76 -7.25 7.05
N PRO A 13 -15.67 -6.61 6.29
CA PRO A 13 -15.46 -5.23 5.88
C PRO A 13 -15.62 -4.28 7.08
N ASP A 14 -14.70 -3.37 7.22
CA ASP A 14 -14.75 -2.31 8.24
C ASP A 14 -15.86 -1.28 7.93
N SER A 15 -16.20 -1.11 6.66
CA SER A 15 -17.34 -0.31 6.19
C SER A 15 -18.12 -1.03 5.11
N SER A 16 -19.44 -1.21 5.32
CA SER A 16 -20.30 -1.93 4.36
C SER A 16 -20.55 -1.22 3.03
N GLN A 17 -20.12 0.03 2.88
CA GLN A 17 -20.47 0.86 1.71
C GLN A 17 -19.56 0.68 0.49
N PHE A 18 -18.32 0.23 0.65
CA PHE A 18 -17.33 0.19 -0.44
C PHE A 18 -16.53 -1.10 -0.54
N VAL A 19 -17.07 -2.21 -0.07
CA VAL A 19 -16.35 -3.50 0.10
C VAL A 19 -15.70 -4.02 -1.18
N THR A 20 -16.36 -3.86 -2.32
CA THR A 20 -15.93 -4.36 -3.63
C THR A 20 -15.84 -3.26 -4.68
N SER A 21 -15.88 -2.00 -4.23
CA SER A 21 -15.90 -0.84 -5.14
C SER A 21 -14.50 -0.30 -5.38
N ILE A 22 -14.22 0.03 -6.63
CA ILE A 22 -12.99 0.72 -7.04
C ILE A 22 -13.33 2.15 -7.41
N SER A 23 -12.51 3.09 -6.94
CA SER A 23 -12.59 4.48 -7.38
C SER A 23 -11.92 4.64 -8.74
N ILE A 24 -12.65 5.26 -9.68
CA ILE A 24 -12.10 5.58 -11.00
C ILE A 24 -11.49 6.97 -10.92
N PRO A 25 -10.17 7.12 -11.08
CA PRO A 25 -9.51 8.41 -11.01
C PRO A 25 -10.04 9.34 -12.11
N PHE A 26 -10.11 10.63 -11.82
CA PHE A 26 -10.56 11.70 -12.73
C PHE A 26 -12.06 11.72 -13.05
N VAL A 27 -12.87 10.81 -12.47
CA VAL A 27 -14.33 10.83 -12.61
C VAL A 27 -14.94 11.23 -11.28
N SER A 28 -15.65 12.35 -11.23
CA SER A 28 -16.32 12.79 -10.01
C SER A 28 -17.37 11.76 -9.59
N ASN A 29 -17.25 11.23 -8.36
CA ASN A 29 -18.08 10.14 -7.82
C ASN A 29 -18.05 8.84 -8.63
N GLY A 30 -17.02 8.63 -9.46
CA GLY A 30 -16.83 7.41 -10.23
C GLY A 30 -16.40 6.23 -9.35
N THR A 31 -17.37 5.52 -8.75
CA THR A 31 -17.15 4.24 -8.11
C THR A 31 -17.73 3.13 -8.97
N MET A 32 -16.97 2.06 -9.18
CA MET A 32 -17.41 0.87 -9.91
C MET A 32 -17.34 -0.33 -8.98
N ASP A 33 -18.49 -0.96 -8.74
CA ASP A 33 -18.53 -2.21 -8.00
C ASP A 33 -18.14 -3.36 -8.93
N ILE A 34 -17.05 -4.06 -8.61
CA ILE A 34 -16.54 -5.20 -9.37
C ILE A 34 -16.92 -6.55 -8.76
N GLY A 35 -17.63 -6.56 -7.63
CA GLY A 35 -18.10 -7.76 -6.98
C GLY A 35 -16.98 -8.80 -6.74
N TRP A 36 -17.22 -10.06 -7.13
CA TRP A 36 -16.25 -11.15 -6.93
C TRP A 36 -14.92 -10.98 -7.65
N PHE A 37 -14.82 -10.12 -8.67
CA PHE A 37 -13.55 -9.79 -9.33
C PHE A 37 -12.58 -9.01 -8.42
N TYR A 38 -13.06 -8.53 -7.28
CA TYR A 38 -12.22 -7.89 -6.27
C TYR A 38 -11.14 -8.85 -5.72
N VAL A 39 -11.49 -10.12 -5.45
CA VAL A 39 -10.51 -11.11 -4.93
C VAL A 39 -9.35 -11.35 -5.88
N PRO A 40 -9.55 -11.72 -7.16
CA PRO A 40 -8.43 -11.87 -8.09
C PRO A 40 -7.64 -10.58 -8.29
N LEU A 41 -8.27 -9.41 -8.22
CA LEU A 41 -7.58 -8.13 -8.27
C LEU A 41 -6.63 -7.95 -7.07
N VAL A 42 -7.11 -8.18 -5.85
CA VAL A 42 -6.29 -8.10 -4.62
C VAL A 42 -5.11 -9.07 -4.69
N ILE A 43 -5.35 -10.31 -5.14
CA ILE A 43 -4.28 -11.29 -5.34
C ILE A 43 -3.23 -10.75 -6.32
N LEU A 44 -3.66 -10.21 -7.44
CA LEU A 44 -2.78 -9.67 -8.47
C LEU A 44 -1.99 -8.47 -7.95
N VAL A 45 -2.61 -7.55 -7.23
CA VAL A 45 -1.93 -6.39 -6.66
C VAL A 45 -0.89 -6.82 -5.64
N ILE A 46 -1.24 -7.64 -4.64
CA ILE A 46 -0.30 -8.06 -3.59
C ILE A 46 0.85 -8.89 -4.16
N THR A 47 0.57 -9.83 -5.07
CA THR A 47 1.63 -10.64 -5.70
C THR A 47 2.48 -9.80 -6.64
N GLY A 48 1.86 -8.89 -7.39
CA GLY A 48 2.54 -7.99 -8.31
C GLY A 48 3.50 -7.05 -7.60
N THR A 49 3.03 -6.38 -6.55
CA THR A 49 3.87 -5.46 -5.75
C THR A 49 4.97 -6.19 -5.00
N SER A 50 4.66 -7.36 -4.42
CA SER A 50 5.65 -8.21 -3.75
C SER A 50 6.78 -8.60 -4.70
N ASN A 51 6.46 -9.10 -5.90
CA ASN A 51 7.46 -9.45 -6.90
C ASN A 51 8.17 -8.21 -7.48
N ALA A 52 7.47 -7.10 -7.67
CA ALA A 52 8.09 -5.87 -8.19
C ALA A 52 9.18 -5.35 -7.24
N VAL A 53 8.91 -5.32 -5.94
CA VAL A 53 9.91 -4.92 -4.94
C VAL A 53 11.08 -5.90 -4.89
N ASN A 54 10.80 -7.21 -4.98
CA ASN A 54 11.85 -8.23 -5.00
C ASN A 54 12.75 -8.11 -6.23
N LEU A 55 12.20 -7.90 -7.42
CA LEU A 55 12.96 -7.68 -8.65
C LEU A 55 13.77 -6.36 -8.61
N THR A 56 13.29 -5.37 -7.85
CA THR A 56 13.97 -4.09 -7.69
C THR A 56 15.16 -4.18 -6.72
N ASP A 57 15.22 -5.21 -5.87
CA ASP A 57 16.29 -5.43 -4.88
C ASP A 57 17.58 -5.98 -5.50
N GLY A 58 17.93 -5.50 -6.69
CA GLY A 58 19.16 -5.85 -7.41
C GLY A 58 20.30 -4.86 -7.25
N LEU A 59 20.06 -3.69 -6.67
CA LEU A 59 21.05 -2.64 -6.43
C LEU A 59 20.95 -2.09 -5.01
N ASP A 60 22.12 -1.77 -4.43
CA ASP A 60 22.24 -1.24 -3.07
C ASP A 60 21.30 -0.05 -2.83
N GLY A 61 20.39 -0.17 -1.88
CA GLY A 61 19.46 0.88 -1.45
C GLY A 61 18.29 1.16 -2.40
N LEU A 62 18.25 0.57 -3.60
CA LEU A 62 17.23 0.91 -4.60
C LEU A 62 15.84 0.50 -4.16
N ALA A 63 15.63 -0.77 -3.80
CA ALA A 63 14.33 -1.28 -3.39
C ALA A 63 13.82 -0.55 -2.14
N THR A 64 14.67 -0.43 -1.13
CA THR A 64 14.32 0.24 0.14
C THR A 64 13.97 1.71 -0.05
N GLY A 65 14.74 2.41 -0.89
CA GLY A 65 14.48 3.83 -1.21
C GLY A 65 13.16 4.02 -1.95
N LEU A 66 12.89 3.20 -2.97
CA LEU A 66 11.64 3.27 -3.73
C LEU A 66 10.41 2.93 -2.87
N VAL A 67 10.52 1.90 -2.01
CA VAL A 67 9.45 1.57 -1.06
C VAL A 67 9.18 2.72 -0.10
N ALA A 68 10.22 3.37 0.44
CA ALA A 68 10.04 4.51 1.32
C ALA A 68 9.27 5.66 0.63
N ILE A 69 9.63 5.98 -0.63
CA ILE A 69 8.95 7.02 -1.41
C ILE A 69 7.50 6.62 -1.72
N ALA A 70 7.27 5.38 -2.18
CA ALA A 70 5.91 4.90 -2.47
C ALA A 70 5.04 4.91 -1.21
N THR A 71 5.55 4.43 -0.09
CA THR A 71 4.84 4.43 1.19
C THR A 71 4.52 5.84 1.67
N LEU A 72 5.41 6.82 1.41
CA LEU A 72 5.14 8.23 1.72
C LEU A 72 3.92 8.75 0.96
N VAL A 73 3.81 8.41 -0.33
CA VAL A 73 2.65 8.80 -1.16
C VAL A 73 1.37 8.14 -0.64
N PHE A 74 1.38 6.84 -0.38
CA PHE A 74 0.21 6.14 0.19
C PHE A 74 -0.16 6.69 1.56
N GLY A 75 0.82 6.99 2.42
CA GLY A 75 0.58 7.62 3.70
C GLY A 75 -0.09 9.00 3.56
N ALA A 76 0.37 9.82 2.63
CA ALA A 76 -0.26 11.12 2.37
C ALA A 76 -1.72 10.97 1.89
N ILE A 77 -2.00 10.00 1.01
CA ILE A 77 -3.35 9.69 0.54
C ILE A 77 -4.21 9.19 1.71
N ALA A 78 -3.72 8.24 2.52
CA ALA A 78 -4.42 7.72 3.68
C ALA A 78 -4.76 8.83 4.69
N TYR A 79 -3.82 9.74 4.94
CA TYR A 79 -4.06 10.90 5.81
C TYR A 79 -5.14 11.83 5.25
N ALA A 80 -5.08 12.13 3.94
CA ALA A 80 -6.05 13.00 3.29
C ALA A 80 -7.46 12.37 3.25
N SER A 81 -7.55 11.08 2.93
CA SER A 81 -8.82 10.34 2.87
C SER A 81 -9.46 10.15 4.25
N GLY A 82 -8.67 10.15 5.33
CA GLY A 82 -9.17 10.05 6.71
C GLY A 82 -9.73 11.34 7.27
N ARG A 83 -9.70 12.44 6.55
CA ARG A 83 -10.15 13.76 7.01
C ARG A 83 -11.19 14.36 6.06
N LEU A 84 -12.33 14.75 6.62
CA LEU A 84 -13.41 15.37 5.85
C LEU A 84 -12.96 16.63 5.09
N ASP A 85 -12.19 17.51 5.76
CA ASP A 85 -11.73 18.78 5.19
C ASP A 85 -10.91 18.57 3.92
N TYR A 86 -9.99 17.58 3.96
CA TYR A 86 -9.10 17.30 2.82
C TYR A 86 -9.79 16.45 1.76
N SER A 87 -10.64 15.50 2.14
CA SER A 87 -11.36 14.66 1.18
C SER A 87 -12.34 15.49 0.35
N ASP A 88 -13.05 16.43 0.96
CA ASP A 88 -13.93 17.37 0.25
C ASP A 88 -13.14 18.29 -0.68
N TYR A 89 -12.04 18.87 -0.19
CA TYR A 89 -11.23 19.79 -0.99
C TYR A 89 -10.58 19.10 -2.20
N LEU A 90 -10.08 17.87 -2.01
CA LEU A 90 -9.39 17.09 -3.04
C LEU A 90 -10.36 16.27 -3.91
N ASN A 91 -11.65 16.27 -3.56
CA ASN A 91 -12.70 15.48 -4.23
C ASN A 91 -12.35 13.97 -4.29
N ILE A 92 -11.81 13.46 -3.17
CA ILE A 92 -11.51 12.04 -2.96
C ILE A 92 -12.49 11.42 -1.97
N ILE A 93 -12.58 10.09 -1.99
CA ILE A 93 -13.50 9.37 -1.10
C ILE A 93 -13.03 9.53 0.36
N TYR A 94 -13.97 9.93 1.23
CA TYR A 94 -13.73 9.94 2.67
C TYR A 94 -13.79 8.50 3.22
N LEU A 95 -12.73 8.06 3.86
CA LEU A 95 -12.61 6.74 4.47
C LEU A 95 -12.27 6.91 5.96
N PRO A 96 -13.26 6.78 6.86
CA PRO A 96 -13.01 6.86 8.29
C PRO A 96 -12.08 5.72 8.74
N GLY A 97 -11.14 6.01 9.64
CA GLY A 97 -10.21 5.01 10.18
C GLY A 97 -8.85 4.91 9.44
N THR A 98 -8.69 5.51 8.25
CA THR A 98 -7.42 5.47 7.52
C THR A 98 -6.26 6.20 8.21
N GLY A 99 -6.52 6.89 9.32
CA GLY A 99 -5.47 7.43 10.19
C GLY A 99 -4.54 6.36 10.75
N GLU A 100 -5.02 5.15 10.99
CA GLU A 100 -4.18 4.03 11.43
C GLU A 100 -3.26 3.53 10.32
N LEU A 101 -3.74 3.52 9.08
CA LEU A 101 -2.90 3.24 7.91
C LEU A 101 -1.78 4.27 7.75
N PHE A 102 -2.06 5.54 8.04
CA PHE A 102 -1.04 6.58 8.04
C PHE A 102 0.07 6.30 9.06
N ILE A 103 -0.30 5.87 10.28
CA ILE A 103 0.68 5.47 11.32
C ILE A 103 1.51 4.29 10.84
N PHE A 104 0.89 3.28 10.24
CA PHE A 104 1.59 2.14 9.65
C PHE A 104 2.58 2.59 8.56
N CYS A 105 2.16 3.49 7.67
CA CYS A 105 3.04 4.06 6.63
C CYS A 105 4.25 4.76 7.23
N LEU A 106 4.05 5.59 8.27
CA LEU A 106 5.16 6.27 8.95
C LEU A 106 6.14 5.29 9.61
N ALA A 107 5.63 4.22 10.22
CA ALA A 107 6.47 3.18 10.80
C ALA A 107 7.29 2.45 9.73
N LEU A 108 6.67 2.11 8.59
CA LEU A 108 7.35 1.46 7.47
C LEU A 108 8.41 2.38 6.84
N ILE A 109 8.10 3.67 6.66
CA ILE A 109 9.06 4.67 6.16
C ILE A 109 10.25 4.77 7.13
N GLY A 110 9.98 4.87 8.43
CA GLY A 110 11.03 4.94 9.44
C GLY A 110 11.94 3.72 9.42
N ALA A 111 11.36 2.52 9.30
CA ALA A 111 12.10 1.27 9.15
C ALA A 111 12.96 1.26 7.87
N CYS A 112 12.40 1.67 6.74
CA CYS A 112 13.12 1.76 5.47
C CYS A 112 14.29 2.76 5.54
N ILE A 113 14.09 3.94 6.12
CA ILE A 113 15.14 4.95 6.27
C ILE A 113 16.24 4.44 7.20
N GLY A 114 15.87 3.82 8.33
CA GLY A 114 16.84 3.22 9.26
C GLY A 114 17.66 2.11 8.61
N PHE A 115 17.01 1.25 7.84
CA PHE A 115 17.68 0.17 7.09
C PHE A 115 18.57 0.74 5.97
N LEU A 116 18.12 1.77 5.26
CA LEU A 116 18.84 2.39 4.16
C LEU A 116 20.19 2.95 4.60
N TRP A 117 20.35 3.36 5.87
CA TRP A 117 21.63 3.79 6.43
C TRP A 117 22.74 2.74 6.28
N PHE A 118 22.37 1.45 6.31
CA PHE A 118 23.31 0.34 6.17
C PHE A 118 23.24 -0.33 4.79
N ASN A 119 22.17 -0.10 4.05
CA ASN A 119 21.92 -0.70 2.73
C ASN A 119 22.28 0.24 1.57
N ALA A 120 22.56 1.54 1.84
CA ALA A 120 23.07 2.45 0.82
C ALA A 120 24.48 2.05 0.36
N ASN A 121 24.80 2.35 -0.91
CA ASN A 121 26.07 1.95 -1.54
C ASN A 121 27.29 2.60 -0.84
N PRO A 122 28.33 1.83 -0.46
CA PRO A 122 28.42 0.38 -0.52
C PRO A 122 27.64 -0.33 0.60
N ALA A 123 26.70 -1.21 0.24
CA ALA A 123 25.81 -1.87 1.21
C ALA A 123 26.58 -2.77 2.15
N LYS A 124 26.28 -2.66 3.44
CA LYS A 124 26.80 -3.54 4.52
C LYS A 124 25.81 -4.65 4.88
N ILE A 125 24.51 -4.41 4.63
CA ILE A 125 23.41 -5.33 4.92
C ILE A 125 22.49 -5.34 3.69
N PHE A 126 22.01 -6.53 3.33
CA PHE A 126 21.11 -6.76 2.21
C PHE A 126 19.73 -7.14 2.70
N LEU A 127 18.68 -6.70 2.00
CA LEU A 127 17.29 -6.98 2.33
C LEU A 127 16.94 -8.45 2.07
N GLY A 128 17.39 -8.98 0.94
CA GLY A 128 17.16 -10.35 0.50
C GLY A 128 15.69 -10.62 0.15
N ASP A 129 15.41 -11.78 -0.43
CA ASP A 129 14.09 -12.16 -0.91
C ASP A 129 13.03 -12.14 0.20
N THR A 130 13.39 -12.56 1.41
CA THR A 130 12.45 -12.58 2.54
C THR A 130 12.00 -11.17 2.92
N GLY A 131 12.91 -10.22 2.94
CA GLY A 131 12.61 -8.83 3.29
C GLY A 131 11.87 -8.12 2.16
N SER A 132 12.36 -8.23 0.93
CA SER A 132 11.79 -7.54 -0.24
C SER A 132 10.38 -8.02 -0.56
N LEU A 133 10.12 -9.33 -0.54
CA LEU A 133 8.78 -9.89 -0.73
C LEU A 133 7.82 -9.46 0.38
N ALA A 134 8.28 -9.43 1.65
CA ALA A 134 7.45 -9.03 2.77
C ALA A 134 7.07 -7.53 2.69
N ILE A 135 8.04 -6.66 2.42
CA ILE A 135 7.80 -5.21 2.30
C ILE A 135 6.93 -4.91 1.08
N GLY A 136 7.17 -5.60 -0.05
CA GLY A 136 6.36 -5.46 -1.24
C GLY A 136 4.92 -5.94 -1.04
N ALA A 137 4.70 -7.02 -0.29
CA ALA A 137 3.36 -7.44 0.09
C ALA A 137 2.68 -6.43 1.03
N ALA A 138 3.40 -5.88 2.00
CA ALA A 138 2.90 -4.82 2.87
C ALA A 138 2.48 -3.58 2.07
N LEU A 139 3.30 -3.16 1.09
CA LEU A 139 2.96 -2.06 0.19
C LEU A 139 1.71 -2.34 -0.65
N GLY A 140 1.53 -3.59 -1.09
CA GLY A 140 0.36 -4.01 -1.87
C GLY A 140 -0.94 -4.12 -1.07
N THR A 141 -0.88 -4.05 0.27
CA THR A 141 -2.05 -4.04 1.15
C THR A 141 -2.50 -2.63 1.55
N LEU A 142 -1.70 -1.60 1.26
CA LEU A 142 -2.04 -0.18 1.45
C LEU A 142 -2.99 0.33 0.38
#